data_12543ee63fbfd122fc8a1d2004558714
#
_entry.id   12543ee63fbfd122fc8a1d2004558714
#
_cell.length_a   1.000
_cell.length_b   1.000
_cell.length_c   1.000
_cell.angle_alpha   90.00
_cell.angle_beta   90.00
_cell.angle_gamma   90.00
#
_symmetry.space_group_name_H-M   'P 1'
#
loop_
_entity.id
_entity.type
_entity.pdbx_description
1 polymer ?
#
loop_
_entity_poly.entity_id
_entity_poly.type
_entity_poly.pdbx_seq_one_letter_code
_entity_poly.pdbx_strand_id
1 'polypeptide(L)'
;MRAQATVEAEPARDALSAEVRIAFAPDKTYLELVSGHEHIGVWRMLRRPLIVLVVIATAVPIMAVQRITLALFAFSTVSFGFVVLIQMVVGAAIIASAPARRASMPRALDLWFAGHVPYSFWLLLVAAAFAASPYASLDALIALAVVPAVWTAVVVAAFCRHVLGTSRGGARWRATAHFVVTWAIAFELLALSAGGWFQITRSVTRFFE
;
A
#
# COMPACT_ATOMS: atom_id res chain seq x y z
N MET A 1 -40.42 -33.87 0.99
CA MET A 1 -39.10 -33.79 0.38
C MET A 1 -38.83 -32.35 0.00
N ARG A 2 -38.02 -31.63 0.76
CA ARG A 2 -37.60 -30.26 0.44
C ARG A 2 -36.19 -30.33 -0.11
N ALA A 3 -36.02 -29.88 -1.35
CA ALA A 3 -34.72 -29.71 -1.97
C ALA A 3 -33.93 -28.65 -1.15
N GLN A 4 -32.86 -29.07 -0.51
CA GLN A 4 -31.83 -28.17 0.00
C GLN A 4 -31.09 -27.64 -1.23
N ALA A 5 -31.30 -26.37 -1.54
CA ALA A 5 -30.49 -25.66 -2.49
C ALA A 5 -29.06 -25.57 -1.92
N THR A 6 -28.15 -26.22 -2.58
CA THR A 6 -26.71 -26.12 -2.36
C THR A 6 -26.30 -24.66 -2.56
N VAL A 7 -25.94 -23.99 -1.46
CA VAL A 7 -25.21 -22.72 -1.50
C VAL A 7 -23.78 -23.08 -1.93
N GLU A 8 -23.54 -22.97 -3.21
CA GLU A 8 -22.24 -23.22 -3.79
C GLU A 8 -21.24 -22.12 -3.45
N ALA A 9 -20.08 -22.60 -3.09
CA ALA A 9 -18.87 -21.90 -2.81
C ALA A 9 -18.46 -20.90 -3.92
N GLU A 10 -18.51 -19.61 -3.62
CA GLU A 10 -17.91 -18.56 -4.44
C GLU A 10 -16.92 -17.68 -3.66
N PRO A 11 -15.94 -18.23 -2.89
CA PRO A 11 -15.04 -17.36 -2.13
C PRO A 11 -13.66 -17.10 -2.75
N ALA A 12 -13.23 -17.86 -3.76
CA ALA A 12 -11.86 -17.74 -4.28
C ALA A 12 -11.72 -16.82 -5.51
N ARG A 13 -12.77 -16.69 -6.31
CA ARG A 13 -12.79 -15.76 -7.47
C ARG A 13 -12.88 -14.29 -7.03
N ASP A 14 -13.50 -14.01 -5.90
CA ASP A 14 -13.76 -12.65 -5.45
C ASP A 14 -12.55 -11.92 -4.85
N ALA A 15 -11.53 -12.60 -4.36
CA ALA A 15 -10.41 -11.94 -3.69
C ALA A 15 -9.49 -11.16 -4.65
N LEU A 16 -9.10 -11.75 -5.78
CA LEU A 16 -8.30 -11.06 -6.81
C LEU A 16 -9.16 -10.08 -7.62
N SER A 17 -10.45 -10.37 -7.79
CA SER A 17 -11.39 -9.47 -8.45
C SER A 17 -11.70 -8.21 -7.63
N ALA A 18 -11.64 -8.27 -6.30
CA ALA A 18 -11.96 -7.15 -5.42
C ALA A 18 -10.90 -6.03 -5.51
N GLU A 19 -9.60 -6.35 -5.50
CA GLU A 19 -8.53 -5.39 -5.63
C GLU A 19 -8.57 -4.69 -7.00
N VAL A 20 -8.77 -5.45 -8.07
CA VAL A 20 -8.90 -4.90 -9.43
C VAL A 20 -10.16 -4.04 -9.53
N ARG A 21 -11.28 -4.48 -8.97
CA ARG A 21 -12.53 -3.71 -8.94
C ARG A 21 -12.39 -2.41 -8.14
N ILE A 22 -11.66 -2.42 -7.00
CA ILE A 22 -11.35 -1.20 -6.22
C ILE A 22 -10.52 -0.24 -7.06
N ALA A 23 -9.53 -0.73 -7.80
CA ALA A 23 -8.70 0.12 -8.63
C ALA A 23 -9.49 0.85 -9.74
N PHE A 24 -10.40 0.15 -10.42
CA PHE A 24 -11.10 0.70 -11.59
C PHE A 24 -12.51 1.25 -11.30
N ALA A 25 -13.19 0.76 -10.27
CA ALA A 25 -14.54 1.18 -9.89
C ALA A 25 -14.66 1.37 -8.36
N PRO A 26 -13.85 2.26 -7.73
CA PRO A 26 -13.70 2.32 -6.28
C PRO A 26 -15.01 2.64 -5.56
N ASP A 27 -15.81 3.58 -6.07
CA ASP A 27 -17.07 4.00 -5.42
C ASP A 27 -18.05 2.83 -5.30
N LYS A 28 -18.28 2.10 -6.39
CA LYS A 28 -19.20 0.96 -6.43
C LYS A 28 -18.68 -0.17 -5.54
N THR A 29 -17.39 -0.49 -5.68
CA THR A 29 -16.80 -1.63 -4.98
C THR A 29 -16.75 -1.42 -3.46
N TYR A 30 -16.39 -0.23 -2.98
CA TYR A 30 -16.41 0.05 -1.55
C TYR A 30 -17.82 0.00 -0.96
N LEU A 31 -18.85 0.46 -1.68
CA LEU A 31 -20.25 0.33 -1.25
C LEU A 31 -20.66 -1.13 -1.09
N GLU A 32 -20.31 -1.98 -2.04
CA GLU A 32 -20.59 -3.42 -1.97
C GLU A 32 -19.83 -4.10 -0.81
N LEU A 33 -18.54 -3.79 -0.64
CA LEU A 33 -17.70 -4.43 0.38
C LEU A 33 -18.05 -4.00 1.82
N VAL A 34 -18.59 -2.81 2.01
CA VAL A 34 -19.02 -2.31 3.34
C VAL A 34 -20.32 -2.98 3.80
N SER A 35 -21.21 -3.34 2.87
CA SER A 35 -22.46 -4.02 3.22
C SER A 35 -22.27 -5.43 3.78
N GLY A 36 -21.13 -6.05 3.55
CA GLY A 36 -20.75 -7.36 4.11
C GLY A 36 -20.35 -7.25 5.60
N HIS A 37 -21.12 -7.87 6.49
CA HIS A 37 -20.88 -7.89 7.95
C HIS A 37 -19.83 -8.94 8.36
N GLU A 38 -18.71 -9.04 7.66
CA GLU A 38 -17.68 -10.01 8.01
C GLU A 38 -16.80 -9.51 9.18
N HIS A 39 -16.77 -10.31 10.26
CA HIS A 39 -15.74 -10.17 11.28
C HIS A 39 -14.38 -10.62 10.71
N ILE A 40 -13.45 -9.69 10.65
CA ILE A 40 -12.10 -9.97 10.16
C ILE A 40 -11.16 -10.22 11.34
N GLY A 41 -10.53 -11.39 11.36
CA GLY A 41 -9.45 -11.69 12.29
C GLY A 41 -8.18 -10.90 11.97
N VAL A 42 -7.29 -10.77 12.96
CA VAL A 42 -6.03 -10.01 12.86
C VAL A 42 -5.17 -10.47 11.66
N TRP A 43 -5.13 -11.76 11.37
CA TRP A 43 -4.38 -12.29 10.23
C TRP A 43 -4.90 -11.79 8.88
N ARG A 44 -6.22 -11.73 8.71
CA ARG A 44 -6.82 -11.17 7.48
C ARG A 44 -6.52 -9.67 7.34
N MET A 45 -6.52 -8.92 8.45
CA MET A 45 -6.16 -7.51 8.47
C MET A 45 -4.70 -7.27 8.06
N LEU A 46 -3.76 -8.11 8.50
CA LEU A 46 -2.33 -7.96 8.20
C LEU A 46 -1.92 -8.47 6.82
N ARG A 47 -2.74 -9.30 6.16
CA ARG A 47 -2.41 -9.90 4.87
C ARG A 47 -2.05 -8.87 3.79
N ARG A 48 -2.85 -7.82 3.63
CA ARG A 48 -2.59 -6.78 2.61
C ARG A 48 -1.38 -5.90 2.93
N PRO A 49 -1.17 -5.40 4.16
CA PRO A 49 0.08 -4.79 4.56
C PRO A 49 1.31 -5.64 4.25
N LEU A 50 1.25 -6.95 4.53
CA LEU A 50 2.35 -7.88 4.23
C LEU A 50 2.58 -8.04 2.72
N ILE A 51 1.52 -8.08 1.91
CA ILE A 51 1.65 -8.10 0.44
C ILE A 51 2.36 -6.82 -0.05
N VAL A 52 1.97 -5.64 0.44
CA VAL A 52 2.64 -4.37 0.10
C VAL A 52 4.11 -4.41 0.51
N LEU A 53 4.43 -4.94 1.69
CA LEU A 53 5.80 -5.11 2.15
C LEU A 53 6.61 -6.02 1.21
N VAL A 54 6.05 -7.15 0.80
CA VAL A 54 6.68 -8.08 -0.16
C VAL A 54 6.91 -7.40 -1.51
N VAL A 55 5.95 -6.61 -1.99
CA VAL A 55 6.10 -5.83 -3.24
C VAL A 55 7.27 -4.85 -3.12
N ILE A 56 7.36 -4.08 -2.05
CA ILE A 56 8.47 -3.14 -1.81
C ILE A 56 9.80 -3.90 -1.71
N ALA A 57 9.84 -4.96 -0.89
CA ALA A 57 11.05 -5.76 -0.67
C ALA A 57 11.57 -6.44 -1.95
N THR A 58 10.69 -6.71 -2.91
CA THR A 58 11.04 -7.28 -4.22
C THR A 58 11.44 -6.19 -5.21
N ALA A 59 10.67 -5.10 -5.29
CA ALA A 59 10.88 -4.06 -6.27
C ALA A 59 12.18 -3.27 -6.04
N VAL A 60 12.48 -2.92 -4.78
CA VAL A 60 13.63 -2.08 -4.43
C VAL A 60 14.97 -2.70 -4.86
N PRO A 61 15.31 -3.98 -4.57
CA PRO A 61 16.57 -4.57 -5.04
C PRO A 61 16.65 -4.64 -6.56
N ILE A 62 15.54 -4.94 -7.23
CA ILE A 62 15.51 -4.99 -8.69
C ILE A 62 15.80 -3.61 -9.28
N MET A 63 15.20 -2.54 -8.75
CA MET A 63 15.46 -1.17 -9.20
C MET A 63 16.88 -0.71 -8.89
N ALA A 64 17.44 -1.12 -7.74
CA ALA A 64 18.76 -0.65 -7.30
C ALA A 64 19.93 -1.40 -7.95
N VAL A 65 19.84 -2.71 -8.08
CA VAL A 65 20.94 -3.58 -8.50
C VAL A 65 20.55 -4.65 -9.53
N GLN A 66 19.37 -4.54 -10.12
CA GLN A 66 18.82 -5.40 -11.19
C GLN A 66 18.81 -6.91 -10.86
N ARG A 67 18.82 -7.25 -9.59
CA ARG A 67 18.79 -8.63 -9.11
C ARG A 67 18.11 -8.74 -7.77
N ILE A 68 17.62 -9.93 -7.46
CA ILE A 68 17.07 -10.26 -6.14
C ILE A 68 17.84 -11.45 -5.56
N THR A 69 18.21 -11.33 -4.30
CA THR A 69 18.74 -12.41 -3.47
C THR A 69 18.00 -12.41 -2.14
N LEU A 70 18.04 -13.51 -1.41
CA LEU A 70 17.40 -13.56 -0.08
C LEU A 70 17.95 -12.48 0.86
N ALA A 71 19.26 -12.20 0.81
CA ALA A 71 19.88 -11.15 1.60
C ALA A 71 19.37 -9.76 1.23
N LEU A 72 19.28 -9.44 -0.07
CA LEU A 72 18.75 -8.16 -0.56
C LEU A 72 17.26 -8.02 -0.24
N PHE A 73 16.48 -9.08 -0.37
CA PHE A 73 15.08 -9.10 0.02
C PHE A 73 14.91 -8.81 1.52
N ALA A 74 15.66 -9.52 2.38
CA ALA A 74 15.61 -9.32 3.83
C ALA A 74 16.07 -7.90 4.20
N PHE A 75 17.16 -7.40 3.60
CA PHE A 75 17.65 -6.04 3.80
C PHE A 75 16.59 -5.00 3.41
N SER A 76 15.97 -5.15 2.24
CA SER A 76 14.91 -4.23 1.78
C SER A 76 13.66 -4.30 2.65
N THR A 77 13.30 -5.49 3.13
CA THR A 77 12.19 -5.66 4.09
C THR A 77 12.43 -4.84 5.37
N VAL A 78 13.61 -4.92 5.93
CA VAL A 78 13.97 -4.16 7.15
C VAL A 78 14.09 -2.67 6.85
N SER A 79 14.79 -2.31 5.77
CA SER A 79 15.09 -0.91 5.43
C SER A 79 13.86 -0.11 4.99
N PHE A 80 12.87 -0.74 4.39
CA PHE A 80 11.67 -0.06 3.85
C PHE A 80 10.37 -0.48 4.53
N GLY A 81 10.42 -1.42 5.49
CA GLY A 81 9.24 -1.85 6.25
C GLY A 81 8.55 -0.72 7.00
N PHE A 82 9.31 0.34 7.36
CA PHE A 82 8.75 1.53 7.98
C PHE A 82 7.69 2.22 7.10
N VAL A 83 7.76 2.13 5.77
CA VAL A 83 6.77 2.72 4.86
C VAL A 83 5.40 2.10 5.12
N VAL A 84 5.34 0.78 5.26
CA VAL A 84 4.09 0.06 5.58
C VAL A 84 3.60 0.42 6.98
N LEU A 85 4.51 0.54 7.96
CA LEU A 85 4.16 0.95 9.32
C LEU A 85 3.58 2.38 9.36
N ILE A 86 4.18 3.34 8.64
CA ILE A 86 3.64 4.69 8.51
C ILE A 86 2.23 4.63 7.91
N GLN A 87 2.04 3.89 6.83
CA GLN A 87 0.72 3.75 6.19
C GLN A 87 -0.31 3.12 7.13
N MET A 88 0.09 2.16 7.96
CA MET A 88 -0.77 1.58 8.99
C MET A 88 -1.16 2.61 10.06
N VAL A 89 -0.19 3.36 10.57
CA VAL A 89 -0.42 4.36 11.63
C VAL A 89 -1.27 5.53 11.11
N VAL A 90 -0.90 6.08 9.95
CA VAL A 90 -1.65 7.19 9.33
C VAL A 90 -3.05 6.74 8.93
N GLY A 91 -3.18 5.55 8.33
CA GLY A 91 -4.47 4.95 8.00
C GLY A 91 -5.34 4.73 9.24
N ALA A 92 -4.77 4.18 10.31
CA ALA A 92 -5.47 3.98 11.58
C ALA A 92 -5.95 5.31 12.18
N ALA A 93 -5.11 6.35 12.16
CA ALA A 93 -5.47 7.68 12.65
C ALA A 93 -6.62 8.30 11.84
N ILE A 94 -6.56 8.21 10.50
CA ILE A 94 -7.62 8.70 9.62
C ILE A 94 -8.93 7.95 9.87
N ILE A 95 -8.89 6.62 10.02
CA ILE A 95 -10.05 5.79 10.30
C ILE A 95 -10.63 6.11 11.68
N ALA A 96 -9.78 6.27 12.69
CA ALA A 96 -10.21 6.62 14.06
C ALA A 96 -10.83 8.03 14.12
N SER A 97 -10.38 8.96 13.29
CA SER A 97 -10.93 10.33 13.22
C SER A 97 -12.33 10.42 12.59
N ALA A 98 -12.90 9.30 12.11
CA ALA A 98 -14.19 9.26 11.45
C ALA A 98 -15.24 8.61 12.37
N PRO A 99 -16.11 9.39 13.05
CA PRO A 99 -17.12 8.85 13.96
C PRO A 99 -18.23 8.07 13.23
N ALA A 100 -18.49 8.39 11.98
CA ALA A 100 -19.55 7.78 11.16
C ALA A 100 -19.08 6.58 10.33
N ARG A 101 -17.94 5.98 10.68
CA ARG A 101 -17.41 4.82 9.93
C ARG A 101 -18.41 3.67 9.89
N ARG A 102 -18.52 3.06 8.71
CA ARG A 102 -19.49 1.98 8.42
C ARG A 102 -18.89 0.57 8.57
N ALA A 103 -17.58 0.47 8.86
CA ALA A 103 -16.88 -0.79 9.04
C ALA A 103 -16.16 -0.83 10.39
N SER A 104 -15.92 -2.02 10.94
CA SER A 104 -15.05 -2.21 12.11
C SER A 104 -13.62 -1.74 11.79
N MET A 105 -12.83 -1.40 12.81
CA MET A 105 -11.44 -0.93 12.63
C MET A 105 -10.57 -1.92 11.83
N PRO A 106 -10.57 -3.24 12.12
CA PRO A 106 -9.80 -4.21 11.34
C PRO A 106 -10.25 -4.28 9.88
N ARG A 107 -11.58 -4.23 9.62
CA ARG A 107 -12.12 -4.25 8.26
C ARG A 107 -11.77 -2.99 7.51
N ALA A 108 -11.87 -1.82 8.15
CA ALA A 108 -11.51 -0.55 7.53
C ALA A 108 -10.01 -0.50 7.18
N LEU A 109 -9.11 -1.02 8.03
CA LEU A 109 -7.68 -1.13 7.71
C LEU A 109 -7.40 -2.09 6.56
N ASP A 110 -8.08 -3.23 6.52
CA ASP A 110 -7.97 -4.16 5.39
C ASP A 110 -8.39 -3.49 4.07
N LEU A 111 -9.53 -2.79 4.04
CA LEU A 111 -10.02 -2.05 2.89
C LEU A 111 -9.14 -0.83 2.55
N TRP A 112 -8.51 -0.20 3.54
CA TRP A 112 -7.53 0.87 3.34
C TRP A 112 -6.35 0.40 2.52
N PHE A 113 -5.75 -0.73 2.89
CA PHE A 113 -4.61 -1.29 2.14
C PHE A 113 -5.00 -1.79 0.76
N ALA A 114 -6.24 -2.22 0.54
CA ALA A 114 -6.74 -2.52 -0.79
C ALA A 114 -6.70 -1.31 -1.74
N GLY A 115 -6.80 -0.09 -1.21
CA GLY A 115 -6.71 1.14 -1.97
C GLY A 115 -5.30 1.48 -2.50
N HIS A 116 -4.25 0.78 -2.04
CA HIS A 116 -2.87 1.03 -2.47
C HIS A 116 -2.43 0.14 -3.66
N VAL A 117 -3.34 -0.63 -4.22
CA VAL A 117 -3.07 -1.50 -5.39
C VAL A 117 -2.48 -0.73 -6.58
N PRO A 118 -2.98 0.47 -6.98
CA PRO A 118 -2.40 1.17 -8.12
C PRO A 118 -0.91 1.49 -7.93
N TYR A 119 -0.52 1.89 -6.72
CA TYR A 119 0.87 2.22 -6.42
C TYR A 119 1.75 0.97 -6.36
N SER A 120 1.25 -0.12 -5.78
CA SER A 120 1.94 -1.42 -5.74
C SER A 120 2.16 -1.98 -7.16
N PHE A 121 1.17 -1.86 -8.02
CA PHE A 121 1.28 -2.26 -9.42
C PHE A 121 2.34 -1.44 -10.16
N TRP A 122 2.35 -0.13 -9.96
CA TRP A 122 3.36 0.76 -10.54
C TRP A 122 4.78 0.39 -10.08
N LEU A 123 4.99 0.10 -8.79
CA LEU A 123 6.30 -0.34 -8.29
C LEU A 123 6.80 -1.59 -8.99
N LEU A 124 5.92 -2.58 -9.21
CA LEU A 124 6.26 -3.81 -9.93
C LEU A 124 6.56 -3.53 -11.40
N LEU A 125 5.80 -2.63 -12.03
CA LEU A 125 6.04 -2.22 -13.42
C LEU A 125 7.40 -1.54 -13.58
N VAL A 126 7.76 -0.64 -12.67
CA VAL A 126 9.06 0.02 -12.64
C VAL A 126 10.18 -0.99 -12.42
N ALA A 127 10.03 -1.91 -11.46
CA ALA A 127 11.00 -2.97 -11.24
C ALA A 127 11.19 -3.85 -12.48
N ALA A 128 10.10 -4.20 -13.17
CA ALA A 128 10.16 -4.95 -14.42
C ALA A 128 10.88 -4.17 -15.54
N ALA A 129 10.65 -2.86 -15.65
CA ALA A 129 11.35 -2.01 -16.61
C ALA A 129 12.87 -1.97 -16.34
N PHE A 130 13.31 -1.86 -15.08
CA PHE A 130 14.72 -1.92 -14.72
C PHE A 130 15.33 -3.31 -14.94
N ALA A 131 14.57 -4.37 -14.69
CA ALA A 131 15.03 -5.74 -14.98
C ALA A 131 15.21 -5.98 -16.49
N ALA A 132 14.35 -5.37 -17.32
CA ALA A 132 14.37 -5.54 -18.77
C ALA A 132 15.38 -4.63 -19.48
N SER A 133 15.73 -3.48 -18.89
CA SER A 133 16.64 -2.50 -19.52
C SER A 133 17.54 -1.79 -18.49
N PRO A 134 18.86 -1.98 -18.58
CA PRO A 134 19.82 -1.26 -17.73
C PRO A 134 19.85 0.25 -18.01
N TYR A 135 19.26 0.70 -19.13
CA TYR A 135 19.17 2.11 -19.53
C TYR A 135 17.85 2.78 -19.13
N ALA A 136 17.01 2.11 -18.32
CA ALA A 136 15.78 2.72 -17.82
C ALA A 136 16.12 4.00 -17.03
N SER A 137 15.53 5.13 -17.43
CA SER A 137 15.74 6.40 -16.75
C SER A 137 14.91 6.46 -15.46
N LEU A 138 15.59 6.58 -14.33
CA LEU A 138 14.93 6.75 -13.02
C LEU A 138 14.08 8.03 -13.01
N ASP A 139 14.59 9.13 -13.59
CA ASP A 139 13.88 10.42 -13.62
C ASP A 139 12.56 10.33 -14.38
N ALA A 140 12.56 9.66 -15.54
CA ALA A 140 11.33 9.42 -16.30
C ALA A 140 10.33 8.57 -15.52
N LEU A 141 10.80 7.55 -14.80
CA LEU A 141 9.94 6.69 -13.99
C LEU A 141 9.40 7.41 -12.75
N ILE A 142 10.19 8.27 -12.11
CA ILE A 142 9.74 9.14 -11.02
C ILE A 142 8.67 10.12 -11.54
N ALA A 143 8.88 10.74 -12.69
CA ALA A 143 7.87 11.63 -13.29
C ALA A 143 6.54 10.89 -13.54
N LEU A 144 6.61 9.63 -13.98
CA LEU A 144 5.42 8.79 -14.17
C LEU A 144 4.75 8.37 -12.85
N ALA A 145 5.42 8.49 -11.69
CA ALA A 145 4.84 8.18 -10.38
C ALA A 145 3.65 9.08 -10.01
N VAL A 146 3.49 10.23 -10.65
CA VAL A 146 2.32 11.10 -10.49
C VAL A 146 1.03 10.36 -10.87
N VAL A 147 1.05 9.51 -11.89
CA VAL A 147 -0.12 8.76 -12.36
C VAL A 147 -0.68 7.83 -11.27
N PRO A 148 0.11 6.87 -10.72
CA PRO A 148 -0.39 6.00 -9.65
C PRO A 148 -0.67 6.77 -8.36
N ALA A 149 0.02 7.88 -8.08
CA ALA A 149 -0.25 8.73 -6.92
C ALA A 149 -1.64 9.35 -7.02
N VAL A 150 -1.98 9.99 -8.15
CA VAL A 150 -3.32 10.55 -8.40
C VAL A 150 -4.37 9.44 -8.38
N TRP A 151 -4.11 8.32 -9.02
CA TRP A 151 -5.02 7.18 -9.03
C TRP A 151 -5.29 6.66 -7.61
N THR A 152 -4.24 6.43 -6.83
CA THR A 152 -4.37 6.02 -5.41
C THR A 152 -5.14 7.08 -4.59
N ALA A 153 -4.91 8.38 -4.84
CA ALA A 153 -5.64 9.45 -4.15
C ALA A 153 -7.15 9.39 -4.43
N VAL A 154 -7.55 9.10 -5.67
CA VAL A 154 -8.95 8.90 -6.05
C VAL A 154 -9.55 7.70 -5.31
N VAL A 155 -8.83 6.58 -5.26
CA VAL A 155 -9.27 5.36 -4.57
C VAL A 155 -9.39 5.60 -3.06
N VAL A 156 -8.41 6.26 -2.44
CA VAL A 156 -8.44 6.63 -1.00
C VAL A 156 -9.58 7.61 -0.71
N ALA A 157 -9.85 8.58 -1.59
CA ALA A 157 -10.99 9.47 -1.42
C ALA A 157 -12.33 8.72 -1.49
N ALA A 158 -12.47 7.75 -2.39
CA ALA A 158 -13.65 6.88 -2.44
C ALA A 158 -13.80 6.03 -1.17
N PHE A 159 -12.71 5.47 -0.66
CA PHE A 159 -12.69 4.79 0.64
C PHE A 159 -13.21 5.72 1.75
N CYS A 160 -12.67 6.94 1.86
CA CYS A 160 -13.10 7.89 2.89
C CYS A 160 -14.61 8.23 2.76
N ARG A 161 -15.14 8.32 1.55
CA ARG A 161 -16.57 8.57 1.33
C ARG A 161 -17.45 7.41 1.75
N HIS A 162 -17.13 6.22 1.32
CA HIS A 162 -18.03 5.07 1.40
C HIS A 162 -17.81 4.23 2.66
N VAL A 163 -16.55 4.04 3.09
CA VAL A 163 -16.21 3.28 4.28
C VAL A 163 -16.26 4.14 5.54
N LEU A 164 -15.72 5.36 5.47
CA LEU A 164 -15.72 6.28 6.62
C LEU A 164 -16.96 7.18 6.70
N GLY A 165 -17.84 7.19 5.70
CA GLY A 165 -19.07 7.97 5.70
C GLY A 165 -18.84 9.49 5.63
N THR A 166 -17.69 9.94 5.09
CA THR A 166 -17.36 11.37 5.07
C THR A 166 -17.94 12.08 3.84
N SER A 167 -18.16 13.39 3.94
CA SER A 167 -18.56 14.24 2.80
C SER A 167 -17.46 14.24 1.71
N ARG A 168 -17.82 14.67 0.48
CA ARG A 168 -16.86 14.77 -0.63
C ARG A 168 -15.66 15.65 -0.28
N GLY A 169 -15.85 16.78 0.36
CA GLY A 169 -14.78 17.68 0.80
C GLY A 169 -13.91 17.03 1.89
N GLY A 170 -14.53 16.44 2.90
CA GLY A 170 -13.84 15.72 3.96
C GLY A 170 -13.03 14.52 3.46
N ALA A 171 -13.54 13.80 2.44
CA ALA A 171 -12.82 12.69 1.82
C ALA A 171 -11.57 13.15 1.07
N ARG A 172 -11.70 14.23 0.26
CA ARG A 172 -10.55 14.81 -0.45
C ARG A 172 -9.48 15.31 0.52
N TRP A 173 -9.89 16.02 1.56
CA TRP A 173 -8.96 16.50 2.59
C TRP A 173 -8.20 15.36 3.26
N ARG A 174 -8.88 14.28 3.67
CA ARG A 174 -8.24 13.11 4.28
C ARG A 174 -7.29 12.39 3.31
N ALA A 175 -7.69 12.25 2.05
CA ALA A 175 -6.81 11.68 1.03
C ALA A 175 -5.55 12.55 0.84
N THR A 176 -5.68 13.87 0.72
CA THR A 176 -4.55 14.79 0.61
C THR A 176 -3.68 14.73 1.87
N ALA A 177 -4.28 14.78 3.07
CA ALA A 177 -3.55 14.68 4.33
C ALA A 177 -2.77 13.37 4.43
N HIS A 178 -3.36 12.24 4.03
CA HIS A 178 -2.66 10.97 3.96
C HIS A 178 -1.40 11.06 3.09
N PHE A 179 -1.53 11.56 1.87
CA PHE A 179 -0.39 11.68 0.96
C PHE A 179 0.69 12.59 1.54
N VAL A 180 0.32 13.81 1.95
CA VAL A 180 1.27 14.79 2.50
C VAL A 180 2.00 14.22 3.71
N VAL A 181 1.26 13.70 4.69
CA VAL A 181 1.85 13.17 5.93
C VAL A 181 2.71 11.93 5.66
N THR A 182 2.21 10.99 4.87
CA THR A 182 2.95 9.75 4.56
C THR A 182 4.25 10.06 3.83
N TRP A 183 4.21 10.92 2.82
CA TRP A 183 5.41 11.27 2.05
C TRP A 183 6.37 12.13 2.86
N ALA A 184 5.88 13.11 3.64
CA ALA A 184 6.75 13.92 4.50
C ALA A 184 7.51 13.04 5.49
N ILE A 185 6.82 12.15 6.22
CA ILE A 185 7.48 11.24 7.16
C ILE A 185 8.43 10.27 6.42
N ALA A 186 8.02 9.74 5.27
CA ALA A 186 8.84 8.81 4.49
C ALA A 186 10.14 9.48 4.01
N PHE A 187 10.08 10.72 3.50
CA PHE A 187 11.25 11.46 3.06
C PHE A 187 12.18 11.80 4.23
N GLU A 188 11.66 12.23 5.36
CA GLU A 188 12.47 12.50 6.57
C GLU A 188 13.18 11.23 7.06
N LEU A 189 12.47 10.10 7.13
CA LEU A 189 13.09 8.84 7.54
C LEU A 189 14.12 8.33 6.53
N LEU A 190 13.88 8.51 5.23
CA LEU A 190 14.86 8.18 4.20
C LEU A 190 16.11 9.08 4.30
N ALA A 191 15.93 10.38 4.52
CA ALA A 191 17.04 11.32 4.70
C ALA A 191 17.87 10.95 5.95
N LEU A 192 17.22 10.66 7.07
CA LEU A 192 17.88 10.21 8.30
C LEU A 192 18.61 8.88 8.11
N SER A 193 18.00 7.91 7.45
CA SER A 193 18.62 6.61 7.19
C SER A 193 19.81 6.73 6.23
N ALA A 194 19.71 7.54 5.17
CA ALA A 194 20.82 7.79 4.25
C ALA A 194 22.01 8.43 4.97
N GLY A 195 21.77 9.42 5.84
CA GLY A 195 22.80 10.01 6.69
C GLY A 195 23.45 9.01 7.66
N GLY A 196 22.63 8.16 8.28
CA GLY A 196 23.10 7.10 9.16
C GLY A 196 23.95 6.06 8.43
N TRP A 197 23.53 5.61 7.24
CA TRP A 197 24.31 4.70 6.41
C TRP A 197 25.65 5.29 5.99
N PHE A 198 25.70 6.55 5.61
CA PHE A 198 26.93 7.23 5.27
C PHE A 198 27.90 7.27 6.46
N GLN A 199 27.42 7.53 7.67
CA GLN A 199 28.24 7.51 8.88
C GLN A 199 28.75 6.12 9.23
N ILE A 200 27.91 5.08 9.11
CA ILE A 200 28.30 3.69 9.36
C ILE A 200 29.36 3.25 8.37
N THR A 201 29.16 3.45 7.08
CA THR A 201 30.15 3.08 6.07
C THR A 201 31.47 3.79 6.30
N ARG A 202 31.45 5.09 6.59
CA ARG A 202 32.68 5.85 6.90
C ARG A 202 33.38 5.37 8.14
N SER A 203 32.67 4.95 9.17
CA SER A 203 33.23 4.39 10.40
C SER A 203 33.86 3.01 10.17
N VAL A 204 33.19 2.18 9.38
CA VAL A 204 33.72 0.84 8.99
C VAL A 204 34.98 0.99 8.15
N THR A 205 35.00 1.88 7.16
CA THR A 205 36.21 2.11 6.35
C THR A 205 37.40 2.54 7.21
N ARG A 206 37.18 3.49 8.15
CA ARG A 206 38.25 3.94 9.07
C ARG A 206 38.74 2.85 10.04
N PHE A 207 37.95 1.83 10.30
CA PHE A 207 38.34 0.74 11.18
C PHE A 207 39.29 -0.26 10.48
N PHE A 208 39.25 -0.31 9.14
CA PHE A 208 40.11 -1.16 8.31
C PHE A 208 41.28 -0.44 7.68
N GLU A 209 41.43 0.88 7.84
CA GLU A 209 42.62 1.68 7.54
C GLU A 209 43.53 1.77 8.76
#